data_66c2ffcac402f3c1b73962019797e333
#
_entry.id   66c2ffcac402f3c1b73962019797e333
#
_cell.length_a   1.000
_cell.length_b   1.000
_cell.length_c   1.000
_cell.angle_alpha   90.00
_cell.angle_beta   90.00
_cell.angle_gamma   90.00
#
_symmetry.space_group_name_H-M   'P 1'
#
loop_
_entity.id
_entity.type
_entity.pdbx_description
1 polymer ?
#
loop_
_entity_poly.entity_id
_entity_poly.type
_entity_poly.pdbx_seq_one_letter_code
_entity_poly.pdbx_strand_id
1 'polypeptide(L)'
;FIDSSYVLKAIHNPQLTIFDARSAGRFSGTEPEPRPNMKRGHIPNAVNMPFASVLESGKMKSKSVLQSMFEKHKDNQKVFYCGTGVTACILTLAADQAGYKNFSVYDGSWAEWGMEKENYPIEK
;
A
#
# COMPACT_ATOMS: atom_id res chain seq x y z
N PHE A 1 13.21 3.55 -0.82
CA PHE A 1 12.57 2.76 0.26
C PHE A 1 12.57 3.56 1.57
N ILE A 2 11.53 3.39 2.36
CA ILE A 2 11.37 4.05 3.66
C ILE A 2 11.14 2.99 4.74
N ASP A 3 11.33 3.38 5.99
CA ASP A 3 11.20 2.47 7.14
C ASP A 3 9.93 2.72 7.95
N SER A 4 9.73 1.90 8.98
CA SER A 4 8.53 1.99 9.83
C SER A 4 8.45 3.32 10.59
N SER A 5 9.59 3.91 10.96
CA SER A 5 9.58 5.21 11.65
C SER A 5 8.99 6.30 10.77
N TYR A 6 9.32 6.29 9.48
CA TYR A 6 8.76 7.23 8.52
C TYR A 6 7.25 7.02 8.40
N VAL A 7 6.81 5.75 8.32
CA VAL A 7 5.39 5.42 8.17
C VAL A 7 4.59 5.85 9.39
N LEU A 8 5.13 5.67 10.60
CA LEU A 8 4.47 6.11 11.84
C LEU A 8 4.17 7.62 11.81
N LYS A 9 5.09 8.41 11.30
CA LYS A 9 4.88 9.86 11.14
C LYS A 9 3.91 10.17 10.01
N ALA A 10 3.95 9.38 8.94
CA ALA A 10 3.16 9.60 7.74
C ALA A 10 1.66 9.38 7.98
N ILE A 11 1.28 8.52 8.92
CA ILE A 11 -0.13 8.19 9.20
C ILE A 11 -0.97 9.45 9.42
N HIS A 12 -0.41 10.45 10.06
CA HIS A 12 -1.13 11.67 10.42
C HIS A 12 -0.88 12.84 9.46
N ASN A 13 -0.17 12.60 8.36
CA ASN A 13 0.15 13.65 7.39
C ASN A 13 -0.91 13.70 6.28
N PRO A 14 -1.75 14.75 6.20
CA PRO A 14 -2.81 14.83 5.19
C PRO A 14 -2.28 15.02 3.78
N GLN A 15 -1.01 15.36 3.61
CA GLN A 15 -0.38 15.54 2.29
C GLN A 15 0.29 14.27 1.78
N LEU A 16 0.09 13.16 2.48
CA LEU A 16 0.69 11.88 2.14
C LEU A 16 -0.39 10.80 2.16
N THR A 17 -0.41 9.93 1.15
CA THR A 17 -1.34 8.81 1.07
C THR A 17 -0.57 7.50 1.12
N ILE A 18 -1.00 6.61 2.00
CA ILE A 18 -0.45 5.26 2.12
C ILE A 18 -1.37 4.31 1.36
N PHE A 19 -0.82 3.53 0.44
CA PHE A 19 -1.58 2.56 -0.36
C PHE A 19 -1.18 1.15 0.03
N ASP A 20 -2.19 0.31 0.28
CA ASP A 20 -2.02 -1.11 0.58
C ASP A 20 -2.34 -1.92 -0.67
N ALA A 21 -1.36 -2.65 -1.17
CA ALA A 21 -1.47 -3.44 -2.39
C ALA A 21 -2.04 -4.85 -2.17
N ARG A 22 -2.34 -5.22 -0.91
CA ARG A 22 -2.89 -6.55 -0.61
C ARG A 22 -4.35 -6.65 -1.05
N SER A 23 -4.90 -7.87 -1.00
CA SER A 23 -6.31 -8.08 -1.28
C SER A 23 -7.21 -7.30 -0.33
N ALA A 24 -8.44 -7.02 -0.76
CA ALA A 24 -9.41 -6.30 0.06
C ALA A 24 -9.70 -7.04 1.39
N GLY A 25 -9.73 -8.37 1.36
CA GLY A 25 -10.01 -9.16 2.57
C GLY A 25 -8.88 -9.08 3.59
N ARG A 26 -7.64 -9.08 3.14
CA ARG A 26 -6.50 -8.90 4.05
C ARG A 26 -6.46 -7.48 4.60
N PHE A 27 -6.76 -6.50 3.78
CA PHE A 27 -6.84 -5.09 4.19
C PHE A 27 -7.89 -4.89 5.29
N SER A 28 -9.08 -5.44 5.10
CA SER A 28 -10.19 -5.28 6.06
C SER A 28 -10.09 -6.20 7.27
N GLY A 29 -9.18 -7.17 7.24
CA GLY A 29 -9.03 -8.13 8.33
C GLY A 29 -10.02 -9.28 8.29
N THR A 30 -10.75 -9.45 7.17
CA THR A 30 -11.73 -10.55 7.02
C THR A 30 -11.12 -11.84 6.51
N GLU A 31 -9.91 -11.77 5.92
CA GLU A 31 -9.16 -12.94 5.50
C GLU A 31 -7.94 -13.15 6.40
N PRO A 32 -7.54 -14.42 6.66
CA PRO A 32 -6.34 -14.68 7.45
C PRO A 32 -5.07 -14.30 6.69
N GLU A 33 -4.02 -13.98 7.45
CA GLU A 33 -2.70 -13.77 6.86
C GLU A 33 -2.06 -15.11 6.52
N PRO A 34 -1.33 -15.20 5.39
CA PRO A 34 -0.68 -16.46 5.01
C PRO A 34 0.46 -16.85 5.95
N ARG A 35 1.02 -15.92 6.71
CA ARG A 35 2.09 -16.19 7.68
C ARG A 35 1.51 -16.30 9.09
N PRO A 36 2.12 -17.13 9.96
CA PRO A 36 1.65 -17.23 11.34
C PRO A 36 2.06 -16.00 12.16
N ASN A 37 1.38 -15.81 13.29
CA ASN A 37 1.72 -14.78 14.27
C ASN A 37 1.61 -13.35 13.71
N MET A 38 0.64 -13.15 12.82
CA MET A 38 0.37 -11.85 12.20
C MET A 38 -1.00 -11.34 12.63
N LYS A 39 -1.07 -10.05 12.90
CA LYS A 39 -2.34 -9.36 13.13
C LYS A 39 -3.07 -9.19 11.80
N ARG A 40 -4.38 -8.99 11.88
CA ARG A 40 -5.22 -8.73 10.70
C ARG A 40 -5.59 -7.26 10.66
N GLY A 41 -5.72 -6.72 9.45
CA GLY A 41 -6.08 -5.31 9.25
C GLY A 41 -5.06 -4.60 8.37
N HIS A 42 -4.92 -3.29 8.59
CA HIS A 42 -4.05 -2.45 7.76
C HIS A 42 -3.46 -1.29 8.56
N ILE A 43 -2.50 -0.61 7.96
CA ILE A 43 -1.91 0.61 8.53
C ILE A 43 -3.00 1.68 8.58
N PRO A 44 -3.17 2.39 9.70
CA PRO A 44 -4.21 3.42 9.83
C PRO A 44 -4.15 4.45 8.71
N ASN A 45 -5.31 4.86 8.21
CA ASN A 45 -5.49 5.82 7.13
C ASN A 45 -5.01 5.35 5.76
N ALA A 46 -4.60 4.08 5.63
CA ALA A 46 -4.22 3.53 4.33
C ALA A 46 -5.44 3.37 3.41
N VAL A 47 -5.18 3.47 2.12
CA VAL A 47 -6.17 3.23 1.06
C VAL A 47 -5.86 1.89 0.43
N ASN A 48 -6.85 1.03 0.28
CA ASN A 48 -6.66 -0.26 -0.37
C ASN A 48 -6.67 -0.09 -1.89
N MET A 49 -5.56 -0.47 -2.52
CA MET A 49 -5.46 -0.56 -3.97
C MET A 49 -4.79 -1.90 -4.30
N PRO A 50 -5.57 -2.99 -4.35
CA PRO A 50 -5.00 -4.31 -4.63
C PRO A 50 -4.17 -4.27 -5.91
N PHE A 51 -3.02 -4.93 -5.90
CA PHE A 51 -2.10 -4.85 -7.05
C PHE A 51 -2.78 -5.32 -8.35
N ALA A 52 -3.71 -6.27 -8.27
CA ALA A 52 -4.43 -6.75 -9.44
C ALA A 52 -5.30 -5.67 -10.08
N SER A 53 -5.70 -4.64 -9.33
CA SER A 53 -6.59 -3.59 -9.85
C SER A 53 -5.92 -2.70 -10.90
N VAL A 54 -4.59 -2.66 -10.94
CA VAL A 54 -3.86 -1.88 -11.95
C VAL A 54 -3.51 -2.72 -13.19
N LEU A 55 -3.87 -4.00 -13.19
CA LEU A 55 -3.56 -4.93 -14.27
C LEU A 55 -4.82 -5.34 -15.03
N GLU A 56 -4.65 -5.65 -16.31
CA GLU A 56 -5.69 -6.19 -17.16
C GLU A 56 -5.06 -7.22 -18.08
N SER A 57 -5.55 -8.47 -18.03
CA SER A 57 -5.02 -9.59 -18.82
C SER A 57 -3.50 -9.76 -18.64
N GLY A 58 -3.01 -9.59 -17.42
CA GLY A 58 -1.60 -9.75 -17.09
C GLY A 58 -0.71 -8.56 -17.46
N LYS A 59 -1.31 -7.47 -17.96
CA LYS A 59 -0.56 -6.28 -18.37
C LYS A 59 -1.05 -5.06 -17.59
N MET A 60 -0.17 -4.07 -17.47
CA MET A 60 -0.53 -2.80 -16.86
C MET A 60 -1.64 -2.12 -17.67
N LYS A 61 -2.62 -1.55 -16.97
CA LYS A 61 -3.68 -0.76 -17.60
C LYS A 61 -3.11 0.48 -18.29
N SER A 62 -3.89 1.11 -19.18
CA SER A 62 -3.44 2.28 -19.92
C SER A 62 -3.13 3.45 -18.97
N LYS A 63 -2.30 4.39 -19.46
CA LYS A 63 -1.93 5.57 -18.69
C LYS A 63 -3.14 6.36 -18.21
N SER A 64 -4.14 6.56 -19.07
CA SER A 64 -5.32 7.34 -18.70
C SER A 64 -6.14 6.67 -17.61
N VAL A 65 -6.26 5.34 -17.65
CA VAL A 65 -6.96 4.59 -16.60
C VAL A 65 -6.18 4.67 -15.28
N LEU A 66 -4.86 4.49 -15.33
CA LEU A 66 -4.02 4.59 -14.14
C LEU A 66 -4.11 5.99 -13.53
N GLN A 67 -4.09 7.03 -14.35
CA GLN A 67 -4.23 8.40 -13.89
C GLN A 67 -5.55 8.60 -13.14
N SER A 68 -6.64 8.05 -13.65
CA SER A 68 -7.95 8.17 -12.99
C SER A 68 -7.98 7.44 -11.66
N MET A 69 -7.25 6.33 -11.53
CA MET A 69 -7.18 5.57 -10.28
C MET A 69 -6.47 6.35 -9.16
N PHE A 70 -5.51 7.19 -9.49
CA PHE A 70 -4.78 8.01 -8.52
C PHE A 70 -5.30 9.44 -8.40
N GLU A 71 -6.33 9.80 -9.15
CA GLU A 71 -6.80 11.19 -9.28
C GLU A 71 -7.09 11.86 -7.94
N LYS A 72 -7.73 11.15 -7.01
CA LYS A 72 -8.06 11.68 -5.68
C LYS A 72 -6.82 12.08 -4.89
N HIS A 73 -5.69 11.46 -5.17
CA HIS A 73 -4.45 11.60 -4.40
C HIS A 73 -3.29 12.11 -5.25
N LYS A 74 -3.60 12.73 -6.40
CA LYS A 74 -2.59 13.08 -7.40
C LYS A 74 -1.50 14.01 -6.86
N ASP A 75 -1.87 14.91 -5.96
CA ASP A 75 -0.93 15.90 -5.41
C ASP A 75 -0.23 15.42 -4.14
N ASN A 76 -0.64 14.27 -3.61
CA ASN A 76 -0.06 13.75 -2.38
C ASN A 76 1.18 12.92 -2.68
N GLN A 77 2.13 12.95 -1.77
CA GLN A 77 3.20 11.98 -1.76
C GLN A 77 2.60 10.61 -1.50
N LYS A 78 3.08 9.58 -2.19
CA LYS A 78 2.52 8.24 -2.13
C LYS A 78 3.50 7.27 -1.49
N VAL A 79 3.00 6.48 -0.55
CA VAL A 79 3.76 5.39 0.07
C VAL A 79 3.01 4.10 -0.22
N PHE A 80 3.72 3.12 -0.76
CA PHE A 80 3.13 1.83 -1.11
C PHE A 80 3.67 0.73 -0.20
N TYR A 81 2.79 -0.17 0.23
CA TYR A 81 3.20 -1.37 0.96
C TYR A 81 2.32 -2.55 0.56
N CYS A 82 2.76 -3.75 0.92
CA CYS A 82 2.00 -4.98 0.69
C CYS A 82 2.30 -5.97 1.81
N GLY A 83 2.31 -7.27 1.53
CA GLY A 83 2.68 -8.28 2.51
C GLY A 83 4.17 -8.30 2.81
N THR A 84 4.99 -8.33 1.76
CA THR A 84 6.45 -8.45 1.87
C THR A 84 7.24 -7.35 1.17
N GLY A 85 6.56 -6.42 0.50
CA GLY A 85 7.19 -5.36 -0.28
C GLY A 85 7.28 -5.65 -1.77
N VAL A 86 7.07 -6.89 -2.19
CA VAL A 86 7.23 -7.29 -3.59
C VAL A 86 6.10 -6.75 -4.46
N THR A 87 4.84 -6.99 -4.10
CA THR A 87 3.70 -6.54 -4.92
C THR A 87 3.45 -5.05 -4.82
N ALA A 88 3.97 -4.39 -3.78
CA ALA A 88 3.93 -2.93 -3.69
C ALA A 88 4.66 -2.28 -4.86
N CYS A 89 5.68 -2.93 -5.39
CA CYS A 89 6.42 -2.42 -6.54
C CYS A 89 5.58 -2.37 -7.81
N ILE A 90 4.53 -3.20 -7.90
CA ILE A 90 3.59 -3.13 -9.03
C ILE A 90 2.84 -1.81 -8.98
N LEU A 91 2.43 -1.36 -7.79
CA LEU A 91 1.76 -0.06 -7.64
C LEU A 91 2.71 1.10 -7.91
N THR A 92 3.99 0.99 -7.53
CA THR A 92 4.96 2.04 -7.86
C THR A 92 5.14 2.16 -9.37
N LEU A 93 5.20 1.02 -10.07
CA LEU A 93 5.28 1.03 -11.53
C LEU A 93 4.03 1.67 -12.14
N ALA A 94 2.85 1.35 -11.60
CA ALA A 94 1.60 1.96 -12.06
C ALA A 94 1.60 3.47 -11.88
N ALA A 95 2.05 3.95 -10.72
CA ALA A 95 2.15 5.39 -10.43
C ALA A 95 3.14 6.06 -11.38
N ASP A 96 4.28 5.43 -11.63
CA ASP A 96 5.29 5.95 -12.56
C ASP A 96 4.73 6.06 -13.98
N GLN A 97 4.03 5.02 -14.45
CA GLN A 97 3.43 5.03 -15.79
C GLN A 97 2.30 6.04 -15.90
N ALA A 98 1.63 6.35 -14.79
CA ALA A 98 0.61 7.41 -14.77
C ALA A 98 1.23 8.81 -14.79
N GLY A 99 2.54 8.91 -14.60
CA GLY A 99 3.26 10.20 -14.66
C GLY A 99 3.60 10.79 -13.30
N TYR A 100 3.34 10.08 -12.22
CA TYR A 100 3.66 10.55 -10.86
C TYR A 100 5.09 10.18 -10.50
N LYS A 101 5.78 11.06 -9.76
CA LYS A 101 7.18 10.86 -9.37
C LYS A 101 7.40 10.86 -7.86
N ASN A 102 6.41 11.31 -7.09
CA ASN A 102 6.54 11.48 -5.64
C ASN A 102 6.00 10.24 -4.90
N PHE A 103 6.71 9.14 -5.01
CA PHE A 103 6.32 7.89 -4.33
C PHE A 103 7.51 7.20 -3.68
N SER A 104 7.21 6.36 -2.68
CA SER A 104 8.18 5.55 -1.94
C SER A 104 7.55 4.21 -1.60
N VAL A 105 8.40 3.23 -1.29
CA VAL A 105 7.96 1.89 -0.87
C VAL A 105 8.37 1.68 0.59
N TYR A 106 7.40 1.24 1.41
CA TYR A 106 7.70 0.74 2.74
C TYR A 106 8.05 -0.74 2.60
N ASP A 107 9.34 -1.02 2.55
CA ASP A 107 9.86 -2.35 2.26
C ASP A 107 9.49 -3.39 3.32
N GLY A 108 9.50 -2.98 4.60
CA GLY A 108 9.10 -3.89 5.69
C GLY A 108 7.69 -4.41 5.53
N SER A 109 6.79 -3.57 5.05
CA SER A 109 5.42 -3.93 4.72
C SER A 109 4.69 -4.60 5.88
N TRP A 110 3.62 -5.36 5.59
CA TRP A 110 2.86 -6.02 6.65
C TRP A 110 3.67 -7.08 7.39
N ALA A 111 4.65 -7.69 6.72
CA ALA A 111 5.54 -8.66 7.37
C ALA A 111 6.24 -8.09 8.60
N GLU A 112 6.48 -6.77 8.62
CA GLU A 112 7.02 -6.07 9.79
C GLU A 112 5.92 -5.45 10.63
N TRP A 113 5.05 -4.66 10.01
CA TRP A 113 4.05 -3.86 10.70
C TRP A 113 3.02 -4.71 11.45
N GLY A 114 2.60 -5.82 10.86
CA GLY A 114 1.55 -6.67 11.39
C GLY A 114 2.01 -7.77 12.35
N MET A 115 3.29 -7.83 12.70
CA MET A 115 3.78 -8.87 13.63
C MET A 115 3.10 -8.71 14.99
N GLU A 116 2.61 -9.84 15.55
CA GLU A 116 1.90 -9.81 16.84
C GLU A 116 2.73 -9.22 17.96
N LYS A 117 4.05 -9.42 17.94
CA LYS A 117 4.95 -8.92 18.97
C LYS A 117 5.26 -7.43 18.84
N GLU A 118 4.88 -6.80 17.74
CA GLU A 118 5.11 -5.37 17.52
C GLU A 118 3.87 -4.57 17.95
N ASN A 119 4.09 -3.32 18.33
CA ASN A 119 3.03 -2.45 18.84
C ASN A 119 2.64 -1.35 17.84
N TYR A 120 2.77 -1.60 16.56
CA TYR A 120 2.34 -0.64 15.56
C TYR A 120 0.81 -0.52 15.54
N PRO A 121 0.26 0.69 15.33
CA PRO A 121 -1.20 0.88 15.27
C PRO A 121 -1.79 0.19 14.05
N ILE A 122 -3.02 -0.33 14.20
CA ILE A 122 -3.71 -1.10 13.17
C ILE A 122 -5.17 -0.70 13.11
N GLU A 123 -5.73 -0.63 11.89
CA GLU A 123 -7.16 -0.49 11.64
C GLU A 123 -7.69 -1.72 10.88
N LYS A 124 -8.98 -1.93 10.97
CA LYS A 124 -9.66 -2.97 10.20
C LYS A 124 -10.77 -2.43 9.33
#